data_0f70002ab90d4bc5bafa69b16bcf29a4
#
_entry.id   0f70002ab90d4bc5bafa69b16bcf29a4
#
_cell.length_a   1.000
_cell.length_b   1.000
_cell.length_c   1.000
_cell.angle_alpha   90.00
_cell.angle_beta   90.00
_cell.angle_gamma   90.00
#
_symmetry.space_group_name_H-M   'P 1'
#
loop_
_entity.id
_entity.type
_entity.pdbx_description
1 polymer ?
#
loop_
_entity_poly.entity_id
_entity_poly.type
_entity_poly.pdbx_seq_one_letter_code
_entity_poly.pdbx_strand_id
1 'polypeptide(L)'
;MKNKHNENVGSEVSRSDDRIDQTGEVFTPAELCAAMISEIPQSIMMNENSTFLDNSAGSGNFLVALQTELLKYHDIQHINDNMLYAVELMEDNHAELCKRVGVSTMHPHYVCADALKYDYSFGQPIHLESELGKIKTPQSYTPPPVDHSSQAAPLFD
;
A
#
# COMPACT_ATOMS: atom_id res chain seq x y z
N MET A 1 13.54 34.85 -19.16
CA MET A 1 12.29 34.09 -19.01
C MET A 1 12.45 33.18 -17.79
N LYS A 2 11.69 33.41 -16.71
CA LYS A 2 11.85 32.71 -15.43
C LYS A 2 10.93 31.49 -15.43
N ASN A 3 11.51 30.29 -15.33
CA ASN A 3 10.76 29.06 -15.09
C ASN A 3 10.13 29.11 -13.67
N LYS A 4 8.82 29.05 -13.63
CA LYS A 4 8.08 28.84 -12.37
C LYS A 4 8.32 27.43 -11.91
N HIS A 5 9.01 27.25 -10.79
CA HIS A 5 9.03 26.01 -10.05
C HIS A 5 7.63 25.78 -9.46
N ASN A 6 7.05 24.67 -9.84
CA ASN A 6 5.85 24.15 -9.22
C ASN A 6 6.28 23.55 -7.87
N GLU A 7 5.89 24.18 -6.77
CA GLU A 7 6.14 23.65 -5.43
C GLU A 7 5.18 22.47 -5.19
N ASN A 8 5.65 21.26 -5.52
CA ASN A 8 5.01 20.02 -5.08
C ASN A 8 5.38 19.78 -3.61
N VAL A 9 4.42 19.92 -2.71
CA VAL A 9 4.51 19.54 -1.30
C VAL A 9 4.33 18.02 -1.20
N GLY A 10 5.33 17.27 -1.67
CA GLY A 10 5.53 15.86 -1.41
C GLY A 10 7.00 15.67 -1.12
N SER A 11 7.38 14.82 -0.16
CA SER A 11 8.77 14.57 0.15
C SER A 11 9.50 14.07 -1.10
N GLU A 12 10.18 14.99 -1.83
CA GLU A 12 11.07 14.64 -2.91
C GLU A 12 12.34 14.02 -2.34
N VAL A 13 12.28 12.76 -2.01
CA VAL A 13 13.49 11.97 -1.89
C VAL A 13 13.92 11.67 -3.31
N SER A 14 14.85 12.48 -3.85
CA SER A 14 15.47 12.21 -5.15
C SER A 14 16.19 10.87 -5.08
N ARG A 15 15.72 9.90 -5.85
CA ARG A 15 16.35 8.58 -5.99
C ARG A 15 17.28 8.60 -7.20
N SER A 16 18.42 7.89 -7.12
CA SER A 16 19.27 7.69 -8.27
C SER A 16 18.59 6.79 -9.31
N ASP A 17 18.81 7.06 -10.58
CA ASP A 17 18.28 6.22 -11.68
C ASP A 17 18.69 4.77 -11.52
N ASP A 18 19.92 4.50 -11.04
CA ASP A 18 20.42 3.15 -10.72
C ASP A 18 19.56 2.40 -9.70
N ARG A 19 19.01 3.10 -8.73
CA ARG A 19 18.12 2.49 -7.72
C ARG A 19 16.77 2.14 -8.31
N ILE A 20 16.20 3.01 -9.13
CA ILE A 20 14.94 2.77 -9.85
C ILE A 20 15.07 1.55 -10.75
N ASP A 21 16.18 1.45 -11.49
CA ASP A 21 16.46 0.33 -12.39
C ASP A 21 16.65 -1.01 -11.65
N GLN A 22 17.23 -0.99 -10.44
CA GLN A 22 17.49 -2.20 -9.65
C GLN A 22 16.27 -2.67 -8.85
N THR A 23 15.45 -1.77 -8.34
CA THR A 23 14.35 -2.09 -7.41
C THR A 23 12.97 -1.92 -8.02
N GLY A 24 12.84 -1.24 -9.16
CA GLY A 24 11.55 -0.85 -9.74
C GLY A 24 10.80 0.16 -8.87
N GLU A 25 11.50 0.90 -8.00
CA GLU A 25 10.90 1.82 -7.04
C GLU A 25 10.25 3.01 -7.74
N VAL A 26 8.93 3.04 -7.78
CA VAL A 26 8.14 4.15 -8.32
C VAL A 26 7.17 4.64 -7.26
N PHE A 27 7.26 5.94 -6.90
CA PHE A 27 6.33 6.52 -5.94
C PHE A 27 5.00 6.83 -6.61
N THR A 28 3.92 6.36 -6.00
CA THR A 28 2.56 6.69 -6.43
C THR A 28 2.29 8.18 -6.20
N PRO A 29 1.93 8.96 -7.24
CA PRO A 29 1.60 10.37 -7.10
C PRO A 29 0.42 10.61 -6.15
N ALA A 30 0.41 11.75 -5.46
CA ALA A 30 -0.63 12.08 -4.48
C ALA A 30 -2.04 12.09 -5.08
N GLU A 31 -2.18 12.61 -6.32
CA GLU A 31 -3.47 12.61 -7.01
C GLU A 31 -3.97 11.20 -7.30
N LEU A 32 -3.08 10.27 -7.64
CA LEU A 32 -3.45 8.87 -7.88
C LEU A 32 -3.82 8.18 -6.56
N CYS A 33 -3.10 8.44 -5.47
CA CYS A 33 -3.48 7.95 -4.13
C CYS A 33 -4.89 8.43 -3.76
N ALA A 34 -5.16 9.72 -3.93
CA ALA A 34 -6.48 10.29 -3.65
C ALA A 34 -7.59 9.66 -4.52
N ALA A 35 -7.34 9.47 -5.81
CA ALA A 35 -8.29 8.81 -6.71
C ALA A 35 -8.58 7.37 -6.29
N MET A 36 -7.55 6.58 -5.96
CA MET A 36 -7.72 5.20 -5.48
C MET A 36 -8.51 5.14 -4.17
N ILE A 37 -8.22 6.04 -3.23
CA ILE A 37 -8.92 6.10 -1.93
C ILE A 37 -10.39 6.49 -2.12
N SER A 38 -10.71 7.38 -3.07
CA SER A 38 -12.08 7.80 -3.36
C SER A 38 -12.98 6.66 -3.86
N GLU A 39 -12.39 5.59 -4.40
CA GLU A 39 -13.13 4.38 -4.82
C GLU A 39 -13.47 3.44 -3.65
N ILE A 40 -12.89 3.65 -2.46
CA ILE A 40 -13.21 2.83 -1.28
C ILE A 40 -14.60 3.22 -0.76
N PRO A 41 -15.54 2.27 -0.64
CA PRO A 41 -16.88 2.58 -0.13
C PRO A 41 -16.83 3.22 1.26
N GLN A 42 -17.63 4.26 1.47
CA GLN A 42 -17.68 4.95 2.76
C GLN A 42 -18.01 4.02 3.93
N SER A 43 -18.84 3.00 3.71
CA SER A 43 -19.16 1.99 4.72
C SER A 43 -17.92 1.18 5.19
N ILE A 44 -16.92 1.00 4.32
CA ILE A 44 -15.64 0.40 4.66
C ILE A 44 -14.78 1.38 5.48
N MET A 45 -14.75 2.66 5.04
CA MET A 45 -13.97 3.70 5.72
C MET A 45 -14.50 3.98 7.14
N MET A 46 -15.80 3.89 7.36
CA MET A 46 -16.45 4.14 8.65
C MET A 46 -16.42 2.93 9.60
N ASN A 47 -16.13 1.74 9.10
CA ASN A 47 -16.13 0.52 9.91
C ASN A 47 -14.82 0.41 10.68
N GLU A 48 -14.88 0.48 12.01
CA GLU A 48 -13.72 0.41 12.92
C GLU A 48 -12.93 -0.91 12.84
N ASN A 49 -13.55 -1.97 12.30
CA ASN A 49 -12.91 -3.28 12.12
C ASN A 49 -12.32 -3.47 10.71
N SER A 50 -12.41 -2.47 9.85
CA SER A 50 -11.77 -2.54 8.54
C SER A 50 -10.26 -2.44 8.67
N THR A 51 -9.55 -3.27 7.88
CA THR A 51 -8.09 -3.27 7.81
C THR A 51 -7.63 -3.00 6.39
N PHE A 52 -6.51 -2.29 6.26
CA PHE A 52 -5.92 -1.89 4.99
C PHE A 52 -4.45 -2.27 4.99
N LEU A 53 -4.01 -2.97 3.96
CA LEU A 53 -2.62 -3.40 3.80
C LEU A 53 -2.02 -2.80 2.53
N ASP A 54 -0.86 -2.17 2.67
CA ASP A 54 0.03 -1.86 1.56
C ASP A 54 1.30 -2.71 1.68
N ASN A 55 1.45 -3.69 0.81
CA ASN A 55 2.57 -4.64 0.84
C ASN A 55 3.78 -4.19 0.00
N SER A 56 3.77 -2.98 -0.50
CA SER A 56 4.86 -2.33 -1.23
C SER A 56 4.84 -0.83 -0.91
N ALA A 57 4.84 -0.52 0.40
CA ALA A 57 4.42 0.78 0.91
C ALA A 57 5.34 1.95 0.52
N GLY A 58 6.57 1.67 0.09
CA GLY A 58 7.55 2.72 -0.22
C GLY A 58 7.73 3.68 0.95
N SER A 59 7.81 4.96 0.68
CA SER A 59 7.83 6.00 1.73
C SER A 59 6.45 6.35 2.31
N GLY A 60 5.40 5.58 1.96
CA GLY A 60 4.08 5.66 2.57
C GLY A 60 3.12 6.67 1.95
N ASN A 61 3.26 7.07 0.69
CA ASN A 61 2.36 8.05 0.08
C ASN A 61 0.90 7.64 0.15
N PHE A 62 0.58 6.38 -0.18
CA PHE A 62 -0.77 5.86 -0.14
C PHE A 62 -1.29 5.78 1.31
N LEU A 63 -0.50 5.22 2.23
CA LEU A 63 -0.92 5.06 3.63
C LEU A 63 -1.12 6.38 4.35
N VAL A 64 -0.29 7.41 4.10
CA VAL A 64 -0.48 8.76 4.66
C VAL A 64 -1.76 9.39 4.14
N ALA A 65 -2.05 9.25 2.85
CA ALA A 65 -3.29 9.75 2.26
C ALA A 65 -4.51 9.02 2.84
N LEU A 66 -4.44 7.69 2.96
CA LEU A 66 -5.50 6.86 3.54
C LEU A 66 -5.72 7.18 5.03
N GLN A 67 -4.65 7.35 5.81
CA GLN A 67 -4.72 7.78 7.21
C GLN A 67 -5.47 9.11 7.34
N THR A 68 -5.17 10.07 6.45
CA THR A 68 -5.83 11.38 6.42
C THR A 68 -7.35 11.24 6.19
N GLU A 69 -7.78 10.35 5.30
CA GLU A 69 -9.19 10.09 5.05
C GLU A 69 -9.86 9.37 6.23
N LEU A 70 -9.19 8.37 6.83
CA LEU A 70 -9.70 7.63 7.98
C LEU A 70 -9.88 8.52 9.23
N LEU A 71 -9.05 9.56 9.39
CA LEU A 71 -9.18 10.54 10.49
C LEU A 71 -10.51 11.30 10.50
N LYS A 72 -11.29 11.24 9.42
CA LYS A 72 -12.66 11.78 9.42
C LYS A 72 -13.65 10.95 10.27
N TYR A 73 -13.28 9.71 10.60
CA TYR A 73 -14.16 8.73 11.24
C TYR A 73 -13.56 8.12 12.51
N HIS A 74 -12.24 8.06 12.63
CA HIS A 74 -11.52 7.33 13.68
C HIS A 74 -10.41 8.20 14.28
N ASP A 75 -9.99 7.88 15.49
CA ASP A 75 -8.81 8.52 16.09
C ASP A 75 -7.50 7.91 15.54
N ILE A 76 -6.42 8.69 15.63
CA ILE A 76 -5.12 8.33 15.04
C ILE A 76 -4.52 7.05 15.64
N GLN A 77 -4.74 6.83 16.94
CA GLN A 77 -4.19 5.65 17.62
C GLN A 77 -4.91 4.40 17.13
N HIS A 78 -6.26 4.44 17.04
CA HIS A 78 -7.03 3.33 16.51
C HIS A 78 -6.64 3.00 15.05
N ILE A 79 -6.46 4.03 14.21
CA ILE A 79 -6.04 3.85 12.81
C ILE A 79 -4.69 3.13 12.74
N ASN A 80 -3.69 3.59 13.49
CA ASN A 80 -2.35 3.04 13.43
C ASN A 80 -2.24 1.65 14.05
N ASP A 81 -2.96 1.40 15.15
CA ASP A 81 -2.84 0.16 15.93
C ASP A 81 -3.77 -0.96 15.44
N ASN A 82 -4.82 -0.63 14.66
CA ASN A 82 -5.83 -1.62 14.30
C ASN A 82 -6.20 -1.65 12.81
N MET A 83 -6.02 -0.56 12.07
CA MET A 83 -6.54 -0.46 10.72
C MET A 83 -5.45 -0.51 9.64
N LEU A 84 -4.28 0.09 9.86
CA LEU A 84 -3.23 0.18 8.85
C LEU A 84 -2.13 -0.85 9.04
N TYR A 85 -1.73 -1.46 7.93
CA TYR A 85 -0.66 -2.45 7.85
C TYR A 85 0.24 -2.14 6.66
N ALA A 86 1.54 -2.33 6.82
CA ALA A 86 2.52 -2.07 5.78
C ALA A 86 3.64 -3.11 5.75
N VAL A 87 4.07 -3.45 4.53
CA VAL A 87 5.33 -4.15 4.31
C VAL A 87 6.15 -3.33 3.32
N GLU A 88 7.41 -3.06 3.68
CA GLU A 88 8.35 -2.34 2.82
C GLU A 88 9.70 -3.03 2.84
N LEU A 89 10.31 -3.18 1.66
CA LEU A 89 11.56 -3.90 1.49
C LEU A 89 12.78 -3.09 1.98
N MET A 90 12.77 -1.77 1.69
CA MET A 90 13.92 -0.91 1.89
C MET A 90 13.87 -0.23 3.25
N GLU A 91 14.93 -0.38 4.05
CA GLU A 91 14.99 0.16 5.42
C GLU A 91 14.80 1.68 5.50
N ASP A 92 15.34 2.43 4.55
CA ASP A 92 15.21 3.88 4.52
C ASP A 92 13.78 4.33 4.17
N ASN A 93 13.10 3.64 3.26
CA ASN A 93 11.69 3.86 2.97
C ASN A 93 10.81 3.50 4.16
N HIS A 94 11.06 2.36 4.79
CA HIS A 94 10.36 1.94 5.99
C HIS A 94 10.50 2.96 7.12
N ALA A 95 11.71 3.47 7.36
CA ALA A 95 11.94 4.50 8.37
C ALA A 95 11.17 5.81 8.06
N GLU A 96 11.17 6.24 6.78
CA GLU A 96 10.42 7.42 6.35
C GLU A 96 8.90 7.20 6.43
N LEU A 97 8.39 6.03 6.02
CA LEU A 97 7.00 5.63 6.20
C LEU A 97 6.57 5.76 7.66
N CYS A 98 7.28 5.10 8.58
CA CYS A 98 6.96 5.12 10.01
C CYS A 98 6.95 6.54 10.59
N LYS A 99 7.93 7.36 10.21
CA LYS A 99 8.00 8.78 10.60
C LYS A 99 6.79 9.56 10.10
N ARG A 100 6.37 9.35 8.85
CA ARG A 100 5.26 10.09 8.21
C ARG A 100 3.90 9.71 8.78
N VAL A 101 3.67 8.42 9.07
CA VAL A 101 2.42 7.96 9.70
C VAL A 101 2.42 8.18 11.23
N GLY A 102 3.56 8.53 11.82
CA GLY A 102 3.67 8.87 13.23
C GLY A 102 3.80 7.65 14.16
N VAL A 103 4.44 6.57 13.71
CA VAL A 103 4.66 5.36 14.50
C VAL A 103 6.16 5.07 14.69
N SER A 104 6.48 4.19 15.63
CA SER A 104 7.84 3.65 15.79
C SER A 104 8.18 2.69 14.65
N THR A 105 9.45 2.63 14.22
CA THR A 105 9.97 1.59 13.31
C THR A 105 9.88 0.16 13.88
N MET A 106 9.59 0.04 15.18
CA MET A 106 9.34 -1.24 15.85
C MET A 106 7.85 -1.57 15.97
N HIS A 107 6.96 -0.78 15.36
CA HIS A 107 5.52 -1.03 15.41
C HIS A 107 5.19 -2.31 14.63
N PRO A 108 4.41 -3.27 15.22
CA PRO A 108 4.22 -4.61 14.64
C PRO A 108 3.47 -4.60 13.28
N HIS A 109 2.70 -3.55 13.01
CA HIS A 109 1.94 -3.44 11.76
C HIS A 109 2.74 -2.85 10.58
N TYR A 110 3.92 -2.28 10.84
CA TYR A 110 4.75 -1.65 9.82
C TYR A 110 6.08 -2.39 9.75
N VAL A 111 6.21 -3.30 8.79
CA VAL A 111 7.28 -4.29 8.75
C VAL A 111 8.28 -4.00 7.64
N CYS A 112 9.58 -4.01 7.98
CA CYS A 112 10.64 -3.98 7.00
C CYS A 112 10.98 -5.41 6.57
N ALA A 113 10.48 -5.85 5.41
CA ALA A 113 10.67 -7.21 4.91
C ALA A 113 10.42 -7.33 3.40
N ASP A 114 10.89 -8.43 2.82
CA ASP A 114 10.49 -8.85 1.47
C ASP A 114 9.05 -9.39 1.51
N ALA A 115 8.12 -8.66 0.88
CA ALA A 115 6.69 -9.00 0.86
C ALA A 115 6.39 -10.38 0.25
N LEU A 116 7.28 -10.92 -0.59
CA LEU A 116 7.14 -12.26 -1.17
C LEU A 116 7.54 -13.38 -0.20
N LYS A 117 8.21 -13.04 0.90
CA LYS A 117 8.74 -13.99 1.90
C LYS A 117 8.16 -13.78 3.29
N TYR A 118 7.57 -12.62 3.54
CA TYR A 118 6.96 -12.29 4.82
C TYR A 118 5.70 -13.13 5.04
N ASP A 119 5.48 -13.59 6.26
CA ASP A 119 4.35 -14.47 6.62
C ASP A 119 3.04 -13.73 6.93
N TYR A 120 3.07 -12.40 6.90
CA TYR A 120 1.93 -11.51 7.22
C TYR A 120 1.33 -11.70 8.61
N SER A 121 2.14 -12.17 9.57
CA SER A 121 1.72 -12.36 10.98
C SER A 121 1.54 -11.04 11.73
N PHE A 122 2.22 -9.97 11.32
CA PHE A 122 2.19 -8.64 11.95
C PHE A 122 2.31 -8.69 13.48
N GLY A 123 3.25 -9.51 13.98
CA GLY A 123 3.52 -9.68 15.41
C GLY A 123 2.48 -10.54 16.14
N GLN A 124 1.47 -11.08 15.45
CA GLN A 124 0.57 -12.08 16.04
C GLN A 124 1.26 -13.44 16.04
N PRO A 125 1.09 -14.25 17.10
CA PRO A 125 1.61 -15.60 17.08
C PRO A 125 0.92 -16.40 15.97
N ILE A 126 1.70 -16.98 15.08
CA ILE A 126 1.18 -17.89 14.05
C ILE A 126 0.72 -19.16 14.79
N HIS A 127 -0.59 -19.33 14.94
CA HIS A 127 -1.17 -20.59 15.39
C HIS A 127 -1.12 -21.61 14.26
N LEU A 128 0.08 -22.11 13.95
CA LEU A 128 0.34 -23.06 12.87
C LEU A 128 -0.41 -24.38 13.02
N GLU A 129 -0.87 -24.74 14.22
CA GLU A 129 -1.44 -26.08 14.47
C GLU A 129 -2.96 -26.18 14.32
N SER A 130 -3.72 -25.08 14.43
CA SER A 130 -5.20 -25.18 14.41
C SER A 130 -5.85 -24.89 13.06
N GLU A 131 -5.15 -24.26 12.13
CA GLU A 131 -5.74 -23.80 10.85
C GLU A 131 -5.27 -24.59 9.62
N LEU A 132 -4.13 -25.31 9.69
CA LEU A 132 -3.65 -26.14 8.58
C LEU A 132 -4.63 -27.24 8.14
N GLY A 133 -5.52 -27.67 9.05
CA GLY A 133 -6.59 -28.62 8.73
C GLY A 133 -7.83 -28.00 8.07
N LYS A 134 -7.95 -26.67 8.03
CA LYS A 134 -9.13 -25.97 7.49
C LYS A 134 -8.88 -25.23 6.18
N ILE A 135 -7.63 -25.06 5.78
CA ILE A 135 -7.29 -24.49 4.48
C ILE A 135 -7.60 -25.54 3.43
N LYS A 136 -8.82 -25.50 2.89
CA LYS A 136 -9.07 -26.11 1.58
C LYS A 136 -8.10 -25.44 0.63
N THR A 137 -7.20 -26.24 0.05
CA THR A 137 -6.35 -25.81 -1.07
C THR A 137 -7.21 -24.96 -2.01
N PRO A 138 -6.81 -23.73 -2.36
CA PRO A 138 -7.55 -22.96 -3.33
C PRO A 138 -7.74 -23.84 -4.56
N GLN A 139 -8.99 -24.06 -4.98
CA GLN A 139 -9.22 -24.66 -6.29
C GLN A 139 -8.43 -23.84 -7.28
N SER A 140 -7.62 -24.51 -8.09
CA SER A 140 -6.80 -23.87 -9.11
C SER A 140 -7.66 -22.84 -9.87
N TYR A 141 -7.32 -21.55 -9.72
CA TYR A 141 -7.98 -20.48 -10.46
C TYR A 141 -7.75 -20.75 -11.94
N THR A 142 -8.80 -21.11 -12.64
CA THR A 142 -8.79 -21.15 -14.09
C THR A 142 -9.31 -19.77 -14.53
N PRO A 143 -8.45 -18.91 -15.11
CA PRO A 143 -8.92 -17.62 -15.59
C PRO A 143 -10.00 -17.87 -16.66
N PRO A 144 -11.05 -17.01 -16.70
CA PRO A 144 -12.04 -17.08 -17.78
C PRO A 144 -11.34 -16.96 -19.13
N PRO A 145 -11.84 -17.63 -20.18
CA PRO A 145 -11.26 -17.52 -21.51
C PRO A 145 -11.23 -16.04 -21.93
N VAL A 146 -10.06 -15.57 -22.36
CA VAL A 146 -9.90 -14.21 -22.88
C VAL A 146 -10.64 -14.16 -24.20
N ASP A 147 -11.72 -13.39 -24.28
CA ASP A 147 -12.43 -13.12 -25.50
C ASP A 147 -11.58 -12.19 -26.38
N HIS A 148 -10.94 -12.76 -27.41
CA HIS A 148 -10.17 -12.03 -28.40
C HIS A 148 -11.04 -11.44 -29.53
N SER A 149 -12.39 -11.45 -29.41
CA SER A 149 -13.29 -11.02 -30.48
C SER A 149 -13.44 -9.51 -30.62
N SER A 150 -12.95 -8.69 -29.66
CA SER A 150 -12.89 -7.25 -29.83
C SER A 150 -11.62 -6.83 -30.59
N GLN A 151 -11.62 -7.03 -31.91
CA GLN A 151 -10.66 -6.38 -32.79
C GLN A 151 -10.88 -4.87 -32.71
N ALA A 152 -9.87 -4.16 -32.21
CA ALA A 152 -9.85 -2.71 -32.24
C ALA A 152 -10.00 -2.24 -33.71
N ALA A 153 -11.01 -1.41 -33.96
CA ALA A 153 -11.11 -0.71 -35.22
C ALA A 153 -9.88 0.17 -35.44
N PRO A 154 -9.32 0.25 -36.65
CA PRO A 154 -8.17 1.11 -36.91
C PRO A 154 -8.57 2.56 -36.70
N LEU A 155 -7.89 3.23 -35.77
CA LEU A 155 -7.87 4.67 -35.64
C LEU A 155 -6.95 5.19 -36.76
N PHE A 156 -7.52 5.91 -37.69
CA PHE A 156 -6.91 6.78 -38.74
C PHE A 156 -7.45 6.46 -40.14
N ASP A 157 -8.33 7.35 -40.60
CA ASP A 157 -8.33 8.01 -41.87
C ASP A 157 -8.10 9.51 -41.66
#